data_308594e12baf128418af3b102e9aaab5
#
_entry.id   308594e12baf128418af3b102e9aaab5
#
_cell.length_a   1.000
_cell.length_b   1.000
_cell.length_c   1.000
_cell.angle_alpha   90.00
_cell.angle_beta   90.00
_cell.angle_gamma   90.00
#
_symmetry.space_group_name_H-M   'P 1'
#
loop_
_entity.id
_entity.type
_entity.pdbx_description
1 polymer ?
#
loop_
_entity_poly.entity_id
_entity_poly.type
_entity_poly.pdbx_seq_one_letter_code
_entity_poly.pdbx_strand_id
1 'polypeptide(L)'
;MDFVLTETEARVLGALIEKDITTPEYYPLSLNALVNACNQKSNRDPVMQLDENAVRDALSGLQEHRLAGPAGGGDSRVTKYEHRTQEVFNFTRAETAVLCVLLLRGPQTPGELRGRTERMHRFETLDDVQSALHKLMERQPPLAKMLPRQPGTKESRYAHLLSGDVIASDAAATPAAASAAHHSADTERLSRLEEEVATLRTELAEVKQQLAVFRRQFE
;
A
#
# COMPACT_ATOMS: atom_id res chain seq x y z
N MET A 1 23.11 -8.30 -2.00
CA MET A 1 22.00 -8.59 -1.06
C MET A 1 21.93 -10.10 -0.96
N ASP A 2 22.04 -10.65 0.23
CA ASP A 2 22.15 -12.12 0.42
C ASP A 2 20.76 -12.75 0.66
N PHE A 3 19.69 -12.06 0.29
CA PHE A 3 18.32 -12.52 0.47
C PHE A 3 17.42 -12.15 -0.71
N VAL A 4 16.38 -12.95 -0.91
CA VAL A 4 15.31 -12.73 -1.88
C VAL A 4 13.99 -12.89 -1.14
N LEU A 5 13.17 -11.85 -1.13
CA LEU A 5 11.87 -11.88 -0.47
C LEU A 5 10.85 -12.69 -1.28
N THR A 6 10.06 -13.50 -0.60
CA THR A 6 8.85 -14.08 -1.16
C THR A 6 7.79 -12.99 -1.43
N GLU A 7 6.77 -13.30 -2.22
CA GLU A 7 5.64 -12.38 -2.45
C GLU A 7 4.95 -11.98 -1.13
N THR A 8 4.82 -12.93 -0.20
CA THR A 8 4.20 -12.68 1.11
C THR A 8 5.07 -11.77 1.96
N GLU A 9 6.37 -11.98 1.99
CA GLU A 9 7.31 -11.09 2.71
C GLU A 9 7.32 -9.68 2.13
N ALA A 10 7.32 -9.55 0.80
CA ALA A 10 7.24 -8.25 0.13
C ALA A 10 5.92 -7.53 0.47
N ARG A 11 4.78 -8.25 0.52
CA ARG A 11 3.48 -7.73 0.92
C ARG A 11 3.48 -7.26 2.38
N VAL A 12 4.00 -8.08 3.30
CA VAL A 12 4.07 -7.76 4.73
C VAL A 12 4.97 -6.56 4.97
N LEU A 13 6.15 -6.51 4.35
CA LEU A 13 7.07 -5.38 4.45
C LEU A 13 6.45 -4.09 3.93
N GLY A 14 5.86 -4.14 2.72
CA GLY A 14 5.17 -3.00 2.12
C GLY A 14 4.00 -2.50 2.99
N ALA A 15 3.23 -3.41 3.60
CA ALA A 15 2.13 -3.05 4.49
C ALA A 15 2.64 -2.37 5.78
N LEU A 16 3.73 -2.85 6.37
CA LEU A 16 4.35 -2.21 7.53
C LEU A 16 4.83 -0.79 7.20
N ILE A 17 5.54 -0.61 6.08
CA ILE A 17 6.04 0.71 5.63
C ILE A 17 4.87 1.67 5.37
N GLU A 18 3.84 1.21 4.66
CA GLU A 18 2.67 2.04 4.37
C GLU A 18 2.01 2.55 5.66
N LYS A 19 1.79 1.64 6.63
CA LYS A 19 1.07 1.98 7.87
C LYS A 19 1.89 2.85 8.83
N ASP A 20 3.20 2.69 8.86
CA ASP A 20 4.09 3.61 9.60
C ASP A 20 3.91 5.06 9.12
N ILE A 21 3.79 5.27 7.81
CA ILE A 21 3.68 6.61 7.23
C ILE A 21 2.25 7.15 7.24
N THR A 22 1.25 6.31 6.90
CA THR A 22 -0.13 6.77 6.65
C THR A 22 -1.03 6.75 7.86
N THR A 23 -0.72 5.93 8.87
CA THR A 23 -1.50 5.78 10.11
C THR A 23 -0.58 5.58 11.32
N PRO A 24 0.34 6.54 11.60
CA PRO A 24 1.36 6.39 12.65
C PRO A 24 0.74 6.22 14.05
N GLU A 25 -0.47 6.72 14.29
CA GLU A 25 -1.21 6.57 15.54
C GLU A 25 -1.57 5.11 15.87
N TYR A 26 -1.63 4.23 14.86
CA TYR A 26 -1.89 2.79 15.01
C TYR A 26 -0.64 1.93 14.87
N TYR A 27 0.49 2.55 14.59
CA TYR A 27 1.77 1.86 14.42
C TYR A 27 2.56 1.85 15.75
N PRO A 28 3.27 0.78 16.10
CA PRO A 28 3.47 -0.52 15.41
C PRO A 28 2.22 -1.40 15.42
N LEU A 29 2.11 -2.35 14.46
CA LEU A 29 0.91 -3.15 14.22
C LEU A 29 0.89 -4.45 15.02
N SER A 30 -0.27 -4.82 15.57
CA SER A 30 -0.52 -6.19 16.01
C SER A 30 -0.60 -7.15 14.81
N LEU A 31 -0.46 -8.46 15.04
CA LEU A 31 -0.56 -9.45 13.97
C LEU A 31 -1.89 -9.34 13.20
N ASN A 32 -3.01 -9.25 13.90
CA ASN A 32 -4.33 -9.10 13.27
C ASN A 32 -4.43 -7.81 12.42
N ALA A 33 -3.94 -6.67 12.94
CA ALA A 33 -3.91 -5.42 12.18
C ALA A 33 -3.05 -5.55 10.92
N LEU A 34 -1.93 -6.27 11.00
CA LEU A 34 -1.05 -6.51 9.86
C LEU A 34 -1.68 -7.44 8.81
N VAL A 35 -2.34 -8.53 9.22
CA VAL A 35 -3.13 -9.40 8.33
C VAL A 35 -4.17 -8.57 7.57
N ASN A 36 -4.92 -7.74 8.27
CA ASN A 36 -5.92 -6.85 7.65
C ASN A 36 -5.26 -5.85 6.68
N ALA A 37 -4.09 -5.29 7.03
CA ALA A 37 -3.35 -4.38 6.16
C ALA A 37 -2.83 -5.08 4.89
N CYS A 38 -2.38 -6.33 4.98
CA CYS A 38 -1.93 -7.12 3.83
C CYS A 38 -3.07 -7.45 2.86
N ASN A 39 -4.26 -7.73 3.39
CA ASN A 39 -5.45 -8.20 2.66
C ASN A 39 -6.37 -7.07 2.17
N GLN A 40 -5.95 -5.81 2.28
CA GLN A 40 -6.73 -4.69 1.76
C GLN A 40 -7.06 -4.87 0.29
N LYS A 41 -8.31 -4.57 -0.12
CA LYS A 41 -8.75 -4.64 -1.51
C LYS A 41 -8.25 -3.46 -2.36
N SER A 42 -7.90 -2.35 -1.71
CA SER A 42 -7.36 -1.15 -2.36
C SER A 42 -5.86 -1.02 -2.11
N ASN A 43 -5.15 -0.41 -3.06
CA ASN A 43 -3.71 -0.17 -3.00
C ASN A 43 -2.85 -1.45 -2.87
N ARG A 44 -3.36 -2.58 -3.36
CA ARG A 44 -2.70 -3.89 -3.41
C ARG A 44 -2.89 -4.48 -4.80
N ASP A 45 -1.80 -5.01 -5.37
CA ASP A 45 -1.83 -5.74 -6.63
C ASP A 45 -0.75 -6.83 -6.58
N PRO A 46 -1.12 -8.12 -6.65
CA PRO A 46 -2.50 -8.64 -6.62
C PRO A 46 -3.17 -8.47 -5.24
N VAL A 47 -4.49 -8.53 -5.19
CA VAL A 47 -5.20 -8.66 -3.91
C VAL A 47 -4.97 -10.07 -3.35
N MET A 48 -4.48 -10.15 -2.11
CA MET A 48 -4.18 -11.41 -1.43
C MET A 48 -5.21 -11.71 -0.32
N GLN A 49 -5.26 -12.98 0.09
CA GLN A 49 -6.04 -13.47 1.24
C GLN A 49 -5.11 -14.29 2.13
N LEU A 50 -4.23 -13.59 2.85
CA LEU A 50 -3.26 -14.20 3.75
C LEU A 50 -3.93 -14.48 5.09
N ASP A 51 -3.65 -15.64 5.66
CA ASP A 51 -4.03 -15.97 7.03
C ASP A 51 -2.93 -15.52 8.04
N GLU A 52 -3.21 -15.70 9.32
CA GLU A 52 -2.26 -15.32 10.37
C GLU A 52 -0.95 -16.10 10.29
N ASN A 53 -0.99 -17.38 9.87
CA ASN A 53 0.20 -18.22 9.79
C ASN A 53 1.12 -17.75 8.66
N ALA A 54 0.56 -17.48 7.49
CA ALA A 54 1.32 -16.96 6.35
C ALA A 54 2.00 -15.61 6.67
N VAL A 55 1.30 -14.72 7.41
CA VAL A 55 1.88 -13.43 7.83
C VAL A 55 2.94 -13.63 8.92
N ARG A 56 2.76 -14.59 9.83
CA ARG A 56 3.74 -14.93 10.87
C ARG A 56 5.02 -15.51 10.27
N ASP A 57 4.90 -16.42 9.31
CA ASP A 57 6.03 -17.02 8.61
C ASP A 57 6.80 -15.94 7.83
N ALA A 58 6.10 -15.05 7.15
CA ALA A 58 6.71 -13.90 6.46
C ALA A 58 7.43 -12.95 7.43
N LEU A 59 6.85 -12.68 8.60
CA LEU A 59 7.52 -11.88 9.64
C LEU A 59 8.80 -12.57 10.14
N SER A 60 8.80 -13.89 10.28
CA SER A 60 10.00 -14.64 10.68
C SER A 60 11.11 -14.50 9.63
N GLY A 61 10.81 -14.67 8.35
CA GLY A 61 11.78 -14.46 7.27
C GLY A 61 12.28 -13.00 7.21
N LEU A 62 11.39 -12.02 7.34
CA LEU A 62 11.79 -10.61 7.40
C LEU A 62 12.67 -10.29 8.62
N GLN A 63 12.46 -10.97 9.74
CA GLN A 63 13.28 -10.83 10.95
C GLN A 63 14.68 -11.40 10.74
N GLU A 64 14.81 -12.55 10.07
CA GLU A 64 16.12 -13.12 9.69
C GLU A 64 16.92 -12.14 8.82
N HIS A 65 16.23 -11.43 7.93
CA HIS A 65 16.82 -10.40 7.07
C HIS A 65 16.95 -9.02 7.75
N ARG A 66 16.55 -8.91 9.02
CA ARG A 66 16.55 -7.64 9.81
C ARG A 66 15.70 -6.52 9.20
N LEU A 67 14.72 -6.87 8.37
CA LEU A 67 13.84 -5.91 7.68
C LEU A 67 12.58 -5.59 8.48
N ALA A 68 12.16 -6.48 9.38
CA ALA A 68 11.06 -6.26 10.30
C ALA A 68 11.29 -7.06 11.59
N GLY A 69 10.52 -6.77 12.62
CA GLY A 69 10.59 -7.53 13.87
C GLY A 69 9.59 -7.02 14.90
N PRO A 70 9.60 -7.65 16.10
CA PRO A 70 8.80 -7.13 17.21
C PRO A 70 9.29 -5.73 17.61
N ALA A 71 8.35 -4.83 17.84
CA ALA A 71 8.65 -3.51 18.38
C ALA A 71 9.07 -3.63 19.86
N GLY A 72 10.12 -2.89 20.23
CA GLY A 72 10.60 -2.84 21.60
C GLY A 72 9.61 -2.13 22.52
N GLY A 73 9.24 -2.75 23.64
CA GLY A 73 8.36 -2.16 24.65
C GLY A 73 7.70 -3.27 25.48
N GLY A 74 8.32 -3.62 26.63
CA GLY A 74 8.02 -4.82 27.42
C GLY A 74 6.69 -4.88 28.16
N ASP A 75 5.82 -3.86 28.09
CA ASP A 75 4.55 -3.81 28.86
C ASP A 75 3.29 -4.11 28.03
N SER A 76 3.41 -4.37 26.73
CA SER A 76 2.24 -4.69 25.90
C SER A 76 1.89 -6.16 26.00
N ARG A 77 0.65 -6.50 26.38
CA ARG A 77 0.11 -7.88 26.39
C ARG A 77 0.05 -8.50 24.98
N VAL A 78 0.16 -7.69 23.93
CA VAL A 78 0.09 -8.10 22.53
C VAL A 78 1.36 -7.69 21.82
N THR A 79 2.04 -8.66 21.21
CA THR A 79 3.22 -8.37 20.37
C THR A 79 2.82 -7.50 19.20
N LYS A 80 3.53 -6.41 19.00
CA LYS A 80 3.43 -5.53 17.85
C LYS A 80 4.66 -5.62 16.98
N TYR A 81 4.52 -5.34 15.70
CA TYR A 81 5.57 -5.49 14.69
C TYR A 81 5.84 -4.19 13.98
N GLU A 82 7.10 -3.95 13.66
CA GLU A 82 7.60 -2.78 12.96
C GLU A 82 8.58 -3.18 11.85
N HIS A 83 8.70 -2.34 10.80
CA HIS A 83 9.77 -2.50 9.83
C HIS A 83 11.05 -1.82 10.31
N ARG A 84 12.20 -2.26 9.79
CA ARG A 84 13.53 -1.72 10.07
C ARG A 84 14.28 -1.32 8.81
N THR A 85 13.56 -0.99 7.75
CA THR A 85 14.16 -0.62 6.46
C THR A 85 15.02 0.62 6.54
N GLN A 86 14.75 1.51 7.49
CA GLN A 86 15.54 2.71 7.70
C GLN A 86 16.92 2.39 8.28
N GLU A 87 16.99 1.41 9.19
CA GLU A 87 18.25 0.93 9.79
C GLU A 87 19.13 0.24 8.76
N VAL A 88 18.51 -0.54 7.84
CA VAL A 88 19.22 -1.35 6.86
C VAL A 88 19.65 -0.52 5.65
N PHE A 89 18.79 0.38 5.17
CA PHE A 89 18.98 1.05 3.88
C PHE A 89 19.17 2.56 3.98
N ASN A 90 18.78 3.19 5.09
CA ASN A 90 18.82 4.65 5.26
C ASN A 90 18.18 5.40 4.09
N PHE A 91 16.92 5.09 3.78
CA PHE A 91 16.17 5.68 2.70
C PHE A 91 15.74 7.12 3.00
N THR A 92 15.65 7.95 1.97
CA THR A 92 14.87 9.18 2.03
C THR A 92 13.37 8.86 2.01
N ARG A 93 12.53 9.79 2.44
CA ARG A 93 11.06 9.62 2.36
C ARG A 93 10.57 9.32 0.95
N ALA A 94 11.17 9.95 -0.06
CA ALA A 94 10.87 9.73 -1.47
C ALA A 94 11.17 8.29 -1.90
N GLU A 95 12.38 7.78 -1.56
CA GLU A 95 12.78 6.40 -1.86
C GLU A 95 11.88 5.39 -1.14
N THR A 96 11.56 5.63 0.14
CA THR A 96 10.66 4.78 0.92
C THR A 96 9.26 4.69 0.30
N ALA A 97 8.69 5.83 -0.11
CA ALA A 97 7.36 5.87 -0.72
C ALA A 97 7.31 5.14 -2.07
N VAL A 98 8.32 5.35 -2.93
CA VAL A 98 8.44 4.63 -4.22
C VAL A 98 8.57 3.13 -3.99
N LEU A 99 9.50 2.71 -3.13
CA LEU A 99 9.72 1.29 -2.84
C LEU A 99 8.47 0.63 -2.25
N CYS A 100 7.78 1.30 -1.34
CA CYS A 100 6.53 0.83 -0.74
C CYS A 100 5.46 0.55 -1.80
N VAL A 101 5.25 1.46 -2.75
CA VAL A 101 4.28 1.24 -3.84
C VAL A 101 4.71 0.08 -4.73
N LEU A 102 5.99 -0.05 -5.06
CA LEU A 102 6.49 -1.16 -5.85
C LEU A 102 6.32 -2.52 -5.15
N LEU A 103 6.52 -2.59 -3.83
CA LEU A 103 6.29 -3.79 -3.02
C LEU A 103 4.81 -4.19 -2.96
N LEU A 104 3.91 -3.21 -2.86
CA LEU A 104 2.48 -3.46 -2.68
C LEU A 104 1.73 -3.67 -4.00
N ARG A 105 2.23 -3.15 -5.10
CA ARG A 105 1.50 -3.08 -6.39
C ARG A 105 2.31 -3.58 -7.59
N GLY A 106 3.51 -4.10 -7.36
CA GLY A 106 4.37 -4.57 -8.46
C GLY A 106 4.85 -3.45 -9.38
N PRO A 107 5.14 -3.75 -10.65
CA PRO A 107 5.76 -2.80 -11.58
C PRO A 107 4.88 -1.59 -11.91
N GLN A 108 5.45 -0.38 -11.83
CA GLN A 108 4.75 0.90 -12.00
C GLN A 108 5.47 1.83 -12.97
N THR A 109 4.72 2.67 -13.70
CA THR A 109 5.28 3.81 -14.43
C THR A 109 5.57 4.99 -13.49
N PRO A 110 6.41 5.97 -13.86
CA PRO A 110 6.64 7.17 -13.05
C PRO A 110 5.35 7.97 -12.77
N GLY A 111 4.44 8.03 -13.73
CA GLY A 111 3.14 8.69 -13.57
C GLY A 111 2.26 7.98 -12.54
N GLU A 112 2.20 6.64 -12.57
CA GLU A 112 1.50 5.84 -11.55
C GLU A 112 2.11 6.02 -10.17
N LEU A 113 3.44 6.01 -10.05
CA LEU A 113 4.14 6.22 -8.79
C LEU A 113 3.81 7.59 -8.19
N ARG A 114 3.85 8.66 -9.00
CA ARG A 114 3.50 10.01 -8.53
C ARG A 114 2.13 10.06 -7.88
N GLY A 115 1.11 9.50 -8.52
CA GLY A 115 -0.26 9.50 -7.98
C GLY A 115 -0.44 8.58 -6.77
N ARG A 116 0.24 7.42 -6.76
CA ARG A 116 0.06 6.38 -5.72
C ARG A 116 0.86 6.63 -4.44
N THR A 117 1.88 7.48 -4.51
CA THR A 117 2.70 7.86 -3.35
C THR A 117 2.13 9.05 -2.58
N GLU A 118 1.14 9.77 -3.08
CA GLU A 118 0.70 11.08 -2.57
C GLU A 118 0.41 11.09 -1.05
N ARG A 119 -0.13 10.01 -0.51
CA ARG A 119 -0.39 9.88 0.94
C ARG A 119 0.86 9.64 1.79
N MET A 120 1.96 9.20 1.18
CA MET A 120 3.22 8.90 1.85
C MET A 120 4.27 9.98 1.59
N HIS A 121 4.39 10.41 0.34
CA HIS A 121 5.28 11.47 -0.13
C HIS A 121 4.71 12.09 -1.40
N ARG A 122 4.49 13.40 -1.39
CA ARG A 122 4.03 14.15 -2.55
C ARG A 122 5.21 14.56 -3.41
N PHE A 123 5.21 14.11 -4.66
CA PHE A 123 6.17 14.53 -5.68
C PHE A 123 5.60 15.70 -6.48
N GLU A 124 6.34 16.78 -6.59
CA GLU A 124 5.90 17.95 -7.36
C GLU A 124 5.99 17.69 -8.87
N THR A 125 7.04 17.02 -9.32
CA THR A 125 7.30 16.73 -10.73
C THR A 125 7.49 15.24 -10.98
N LEU A 126 7.45 14.82 -12.26
CA LEU A 126 7.84 13.46 -12.66
C LEU A 126 9.35 13.25 -12.53
N ASP A 127 10.14 14.31 -12.69
CA ASP A 127 11.60 14.26 -12.54
C ASP A 127 12.01 13.93 -11.10
N ASP A 128 11.24 14.37 -10.10
CA ASP A 128 11.47 14.00 -8.70
C ASP A 128 11.26 12.49 -8.48
N VAL A 129 10.22 11.91 -9.11
CA VAL A 129 9.99 10.46 -9.07
C VAL A 129 11.13 9.70 -9.75
N GLN A 130 11.55 10.17 -10.92
CA GLN A 130 12.68 9.56 -11.65
C GLN A 130 13.98 9.65 -10.85
N SER A 131 14.22 10.76 -10.17
CA SER A 131 15.37 10.93 -9.28
C SER A 131 15.36 9.94 -8.12
N ALA A 132 14.20 9.69 -7.50
CA ALA A 132 14.06 8.69 -6.43
C ALA A 132 14.28 7.26 -6.97
N LEU A 133 13.71 6.94 -8.15
CA LEU A 133 13.95 5.66 -8.83
C LEU A 133 15.43 5.46 -9.17
N HIS A 134 16.09 6.49 -9.70
CA HIS A 134 17.50 6.45 -10.04
C HIS A 134 18.38 6.13 -8.83
N LYS A 135 18.12 6.78 -7.70
CA LYS A 135 18.82 6.50 -6.45
C LYS A 135 18.63 5.05 -5.98
N LEU A 136 17.43 4.48 -6.14
CA LEU A 136 17.19 3.06 -5.82
C LEU A 136 17.92 2.12 -6.78
N MET A 137 18.08 2.50 -8.04
CA MET A 137 18.80 1.73 -9.06
C MET A 137 20.32 1.80 -8.92
N GLU A 138 20.87 2.92 -8.43
CA GLU A 138 22.30 3.12 -8.21
C GLU A 138 22.85 2.46 -6.95
N ARG A 139 21.97 1.97 -6.07
CA ARG A 139 22.41 1.26 -4.86
C ARG A 139 23.16 -0.02 -5.19
N GLN A 140 24.00 -0.47 -4.27
CA GLN A 140 24.76 -1.70 -4.39
C GLN A 140 24.41 -2.65 -3.24
N PRO A 141 23.67 -3.74 -3.52
CA PRO A 141 23.06 -4.06 -4.82
C PRO A 141 21.87 -3.15 -5.15
N PRO A 142 21.47 -3.05 -6.44
CA PRO A 142 20.35 -2.23 -6.86
C PRO A 142 19.04 -2.76 -6.27
N LEU A 143 18.14 -1.83 -5.90
CA LEU A 143 16.85 -2.13 -5.26
C LEU A 143 15.66 -1.98 -6.20
N ALA A 144 15.85 -1.34 -7.33
CA ALA A 144 14.88 -1.21 -8.40
C ALA A 144 15.54 -1.35 -9.76
N LYS A 145 14.75 -1.69 -10.77
CA LYS A 145 15.18 -1.68 -12.18
C LYS A 145 14.07 -1.17 -13.08
N MET A 146 14.49 -0.62 -14.23
CA MET A 146 13.58 -0.32 -15.33
C MET A 146 13.35 -1.59 -16.14
N LEU A 147 12.08 -1.92 -16.38
CA LEU A 147 11.71 -3.04 -17.24
C LEU A 147 11.72 -2.63 -18.72
N PRO A 148 11.98 -3.58 -19.64
CA PRO A 148 11.81 -3.35 -21.05
C PRO A 148 10.42 -2.81 -21.37
N ARG A 149 10.34 -1.85 -22.30
CA ARG A 149 9.07 -1.31 -22.75
C ARG A 149 8.21 -2.39 -23.40
N GLN A 150 6.99 -2.54 -22.95
CA GLN A 150 6.04 -3.46 -23.59
C GLN A 150 5.54 -2.88 -24.92
N PRO A 151 5.28 -3.71 -25.94
CA PRO A 151 4.66 -3.27 -27.19
C PRO A 151 3.34 -2.54 -26.91
N GLY A 152 3.15 -1.37 -27.53
CA GLY A 152 1.93 -0.57 -27.35
C GLY A 152 1.91 0.36 -26.13
N THR A 153 2.92 0.33 -25.26
CA THR A 153 3.02 1.26 -24.12
C THR A 153 3.94 2.44 -24.42
N LYS A 154 3.59 3.63 -23.91
CA LYS A 154 4.39 4.85 -24.09
C LYS A 154 5.53 4.95 -23.09
N GLU A 155 5.40 4.39 -21.89
CA GLU A 155 6.33 4.52 -20.78
C GLU A 155 6.84 3.17 -20.30
N SER A 156 8.09 3.15 -19.82
CA SER A 156 8.68 1.98 -19.16
C SER A 156 8.14 1.86 -17.74
N ARG A 157 8.02 0.62 -17.25
CA ARG A 157 7.67 0.33 -15.85
C ARG A 157 8.94 0.07 -15.05
N TYR A 158 8.87 0.34 -13.77
CA TYR A 158 9.93 0.07 -12.81
C TYR A 158 9.45 -0.98 -11.81
N ALA A 159 10.31 -1.91 -11.46
CA ALA A 159 10.06 -2.96 -10.47
C ALA A 159 11.10 -2.91 -9.36
N HIS A 160 10.74 -3.35 -8.14
CA HIS A 160 11.73 -3.59 -7.09
C HIS A 160 12.49 -4.90 -7.36
N LEU A 161 13.70 -5.00 -6.79
CA LEU A 161 14.57 -6.17 -6.90
C LEU A 161 14.71 -6.96 -5.58
N LEU A 162 13.96 -6.61 -4.56
CA LEU A 162 13.99 -7.31 -3.27
C LEU A 162 13.48 -8.76 -3.37
N SER A 163 12.64 -9.07 -4.35
CA SER A 163 12.15 -10.42 -4.64
C SER A 163 12.90 -11.09 -5.81
N GLY A 164 14.13 -10.68 -6.05
CA GLY A 164 14.94 -11.16 -7.16
C GLY A 164 14.66 -10.41 -8.46
N ASP A 165 15.26 -10.91 -9.54
CA ASP A 165 15.11 -10.30 -10.85
C ASP A 165 13.75 -10.64 -11.47
N VAL A 166 12.97 -9.61 -11.81
CA VAL A 166 11.71 -9.77 -12.53
C VAL A 166 12.02 -10.11 -13.99
N ILE A 167 11.80 -11.37 -14.36
CA ILE A 167 11.87 -11.78 -15.76
C ILE A 167 10.68 -11.15 -16.49
N ALA A 168 10.94 -10.47 -17.59
CA ALA A 168 9.94 -9.68 -18.35
C ALA A 168 8.71 -10.49 -18.84
N SER A 169 8.71 -11.82 -18.70
CA SER A 169 7.59 -12.70 -19.06
C SER A 169 6.41 -12.62 -18.09
N ASP A 170 6.64 -12.35 -16.80
CA ASP A 170 5.57 -12.34 -15.80
C ASP A 170 4.85 -10.97 -15.72
N ALA A 171 5.47 -9.92 -16.25
CA ALA A 171 4.85 -8.59 -16.33
C ALA A 171 3.78 -8.46 -17.46
N ALA A 172 3.57 -9.52 -18.26
CA ALA A 172 2.67 -9.50 -19.42
C ALA A 172 1.19 -9.79 -19.10
N ALA A 173 0.85 -10.06 -17.85
CA ALA A 173 -0.49 -10.57 -17.51
C ALA A 173 -1.40 -9.61 -16.72
N THR A 174 -1.13 -8.31 -16.72
CA THR A 174 -2.13 -7.34 -16.27
C THR A 174 -2.59 -6.47 -17.45
N PRO A 175 -3.76 -6.73 -18.06
CA PRO A 175 -4.27 -5.85 -19.11
C PRO A 175 -4.56 -4.48 -18.49
N ALA A 176 -4.09 -3.43 -19.13
CA ALA A 176 -4.49 -2.05 -18.84
C ALA A 176 -6.04 -1.83 -18.90
N ALA A 177 -6.78 -2.80 -19.44
CA ALA A 177 -8.24 -2.85 -19.46
C ALA A 177 -8.87 -3.05 -18.06
N ALA A 178 -8.18 -3.71 -17.11
CA ALA A 178 -8.71 -3.90 -15.75
C ALA A 178 -8.67 -2.60 -14.92
N SER A 179 -7.70 -1.73 -15.16
CA SER A 179 -7.60 -0.44 -14.46
C SER A 179 -8.71 0.53 -14.85
N ALA A 180 -9.13 0.54 -16.11
CA ALA A 180 -10.25 1.38 -16.58
C ALA A 180 -11.60 0.86 -16.06
N ALA A 181 -11.79 -0.46 -15.99
CA ALA A 181 -13.01 -1.09 -15.46
C ALA A 181 -13.13 -0.91 -13.93
N HIS A 182 -12.03 -0.91 -13.19
CA HIS A 182 -12.05 -0.63 -11.74
C HIS A 182 -12.33 0.84 -11.44
N HIS A 183 -11.84 1.79 -12.26
CA HIS A 183 -12.16 3.22 -12.09
C HIS A 183 -13.64 3.50 -12.37
N SER A 184 -14.26 2.86 -13.36
CA SER A 184 -15.70 3.04 -13.62
C SER A 184 -16.56 2.41 -12.53
N ALA A 185 -16.22 1.21 -12.05
CA ALA A 185 -16.93 0.56 -10.96
C ALA A 185 -16.78 1.30 -9.62
N ASP A 186 -15.62 1.86 -9.33
CA ASP A 186 -15.40 2.67 -8.12
C ASP A 186 -16.13 4.01 -8.22
N THR A 187 -16.21 4.63 -9.40
CA THR A 187 -16.97 5.88 -9.63
C THR A 187 -18.47 5.62 -9.49
N GLU A 188 -19.01 4.55 -10.06
CA GLU A 188 -20.42 4.15 -9.89
C GLU A 188 -20.76 3.83 -8.43
N ARG A 189 -19.84 3.18 -7.72
CA ARG A 189 -20.00 2.86 -6.30
C ARG A 189 -19.96 4.13 -5.43
N LEU A 190 -19.09 5.07 -5.73
CA LEU A 190 -19.05 6.38 -5.07
C LEU A 190 -20.35 7.13 -5.29
N SER A 191 -20.85 7.22 -6.54
CA SER A 191 -22.14 7.87 -6.84
C SER A 191 -23.30 7.21 -6.06
N ARG A 192 -23.36 5.89 -5.97
CA ARG A 192 -24.39 5.18 -5.19
C ARG A 192 -24.29 5.49 -3.69
N LEU A 193 -23.09 5.52 -3.14
CA LEU A 193 -22.87 5.87 -1.74
C LEU A 193 -23.22 7.33 -1.46
N GLU A 194 -22.94 8.23 -2.37
CA GLU A 194 -23.35 9.65 -2.24
C GLU A 194 -24.87 9.80 -2.27
N GLU A 195 -25.59 9.07 -3.14
CA GLU A 195 -27.05 9.04 -3.17
C GLU A 195 -27.64 8.44 -1.89
N GLU A 196 -27.07 7.34 -1.39
CA GLU A 196 -27.50 6.71 -0.15
C GLU A 196 -27.31 7.64 1.07
N VAL A 197 -26.16 8.32 1.13
CA VAL A 197 -25.90 9.33 2.18
C VAL A 197 -26.85 10.52 2.06
N ALA A 198 -27.19 10.96 0.86
CA ALA A 198 -28.17 12.03 0.66
C ALA A 198 -29.58 11.62 1.14
N THR A 199 -30.01 10.40 0.82
CA THR A 199 -31.27 9.81 1.25
C THR A 199 -31.34 9.70 2.77
N LEU A 200 -30.31 9.11 3.40
CA LEU A 200 -30.24 8.98 4.86
C LEU A 200 -30.25 10.32 5.60
N ARG A 201 -29.63 11.36 5.02
CA ARG A 201 -29.68 12.72 5.59
C ARG A 201 -31.08 13.32 5.53
N THR A 202 -31.83 13.05 4.48
CA THR A 202 -33.21 13.51 4.32
C THR A 202 -34.12 12.80 5.33
N GLU A 203 -34.03 11.48 5.43
CA GLU A 203 -34.78 10.69 6.42
C GLU A 203 -34.46 11.13 7.86
N LEU A 204 -33.19 11.36 8.17
CA LEU A 204 -32.80 11.86 9.50
C LEU A 204 -33.36 13.25 9.78
N ALA A 205 -33.47 14.13 8.78
CA ALA A 205 -34.07 15.44 8.92
C ALA A 205 -35.58 15.32 9.23
N GLU A 206 -36.29 14.44 8.51
CA GLU A 206 -37.71 14.16 8.73
C GLU A 206 -37.96 13.59 10.13
N VAL A 207 -37.18 12.60 10.56
CA VAL A 207 -37.30 12.04 11.92
C VAL A 207 -37.05 13.10 13.00
N LYS A 208 -36.07 13.96 12.82
CA LYS A 208 -35.79 15.08 13.74
C LYS A 208 -36.97 16.06 13.80
N GLN A 209 -37.58 16.35 12.65
CA GLN A 209 -38.76 17.22 12.59
C GLN A 209 -39.97 16.61 13.28
N GLN A 210 -40.24 15.32 13.05
CA GLN A 210 -41.31 14.58 13.73
C GLN A 210 -41.10 14.56 15.25
N LEU A 211 -39.86 14.32 15.68
CA LEU A 211 -39.52 14.35 17.10
C LEU A 211 -39.72 15.74 17.73
N ALA A 212 -39.39 16.81 16.98
CA ALA A 212 -39.60 18.17 17.45
C ALA A 212 -41.10 18.52 17.57
N VAL A 213 -41.93 18.07 16.60
CA VAL A 213 -43.38 18.22 16.66
C VAL A 213 -43.97 17.42 17.84
N PHE A 214 -43.53 16.18 18.02
CA PHE A 214 -43.95 15.32 19.12
C PHE A 214 -43.63 15.95 20.49
N ARG A 215 -42.44 16.48 20.67
CA ARG A 215 -42.04 17.16 21.93
C ARG A 215 -42.93 18.37 22.23
N ARG A 216 -43.33 19.15 21.22
CA ARG A 216 -44.24 20.31 21.42
C ARG A 216 -45.66 19.94 21.85
N GLN A 217 -46.05 18.66 21.67
CA GLN A 217 -47.38 18.19 22.12
C GLN A 217 -47.43 17.85 23.61
N PHE A 218 -46.24 17.75 24.26
CA PHE A 218 -46.11 17.41 25.67
C PHE A 218 -45.54 18.55 26.54
N GLU A 219 -45.27 19.71 25.94
CA GLU A 219 -45.01 20.96 26.65
C GLU A 219 -46.26 21.83 26.69
#